data_84a46ad0d9b3867ad3069e39f9434237
#
_entry.id   84a46ad0d9b3867ad3069e39f9434237
#
_cell.length_a   1.000
_cell.length_b   1.000
_cell.length_c   1.000
_cell.angle_alpha   90.00
_cell.angle_beta   90.00
_cell.angle_gamma   90.00
#
_symmetry.space_group_name_H-M   'P 1'
#
loop_
_entity.id
_entity.type
_entity.pdbx_description
1 polymer ?
#
loop_
_entity_poly.entity_id
_entity_poly.type
_entity_poly.pdbx_seq_one_letter_code
_entity_poly.pdbx_strand_id
1 'polypeptide(L)'
;MSAGPHRARTLLRSAAGVVPILPEVKVAKPQQPLTSRWSELPVEPRGGTMIGISFRPLQAAALGLDPQRALADLLPYEFSLIRLAGYWNQLEQEAGRLDTSSLDRQVDAAAAAGKQIILCVGAVKAFGYPEFFVPSHHLPEPLPEGKLITPDSHRRLLDAATTFVGRLVEHYRGRPEILAWQVEHEPVDPLGMEHSWRLSAAFVRHEVAAVRAADPSRPVLLTGFLPTSIPVRLQQGWRTRDQGDSLKLAGQLADVVGINFYPRHGLVSLGSRTAYLAGSASPWQRRASRKMSSRLANSGRRLMVTEAQAEPWETVTTPPSEPGTGMFSCLPEHVVENYNAALQLASSAPDGLWALLFWGAEYWLKRRDQGDDRYLAAFSRVLAGGDQDHGR
;
A
#
# COMPACT_ATOMS: atom_id res chain seq x y z
N MET A 1 -11.07 -27.30 13.30
CA MET A 1 -10.07 -26.35 13.81
C MET A 1 -10.82 -25.07 14.16
N SER A 2 -10.90 -24.71 15.44
CA SER A 2 -11.73 -23.60 15.92
C SER A 2 -11.07 -22.26 15.54
N ALA A 3 -11.82 -21.39 14.92
CA ALA A 3 -11.41 -20.00 14.70
C ALA A 3 -11.18 -19.36 16.08
N GLY A 4 -9.93 -19.03 16.39
CA GLY A 4 -9.54 -18.52 17.69
C GLY A 4 -10.24 -17.20 18.06
N PRO A 5 -10.30 -16.86 19.35
CA PRO A 5 -11.04 -15.70 19.88
C PRO A 5 -10.57 -14.35 19.31
N HIS A 6 -9.42 -14.29 18.65
CA HIS A 6 -8.89 -13.09 17.98
C HIS A 6 -9.70 -12.68 16.74
N ARG A 7 -10.16 -13.64 15.91
CA ARG A 7 -11.02 -13.34 14.74
C ARG A 7 -12.34 -12.67 15.12
N ALA A 8 -12.95 -13.14 16.21
CA ALA A 8 -14.18 -12.55 16.72
C ALA A 8 -14.00 -11.12 17.26
N ARG A 9 -12.82 -10.82 17.84
CA ARG A 9 -12.50 -9.47 18.36
C ARG A 9 -12.24 -8.46 17.25
N THR A 10 -11.58 -8.85 16.17
CA THR A 10 -11.36 -7.97 14.99
C THR A 10 -12.70 -7.68 14.30
N LEU A 11 -13.55 -8.70 14.13
CA LEU A 11 -14.88 -8.55 13.56
C LEU A 11 -15.82 -7.70 14.45
N LEU A 12 -15.79 -7.90 15.77
CA LEU A 12 -16.59 -7.10 16.71
C LEU A 12 -16.11 -5.65 16.82
N ARG A 13 -14.80 -5.40 16.73
CA ARG A 13 -14.25 -4.03 16.70
C ARG A 13 -14.61 -3.28 15.42
N SER A 14 -14.70 -3.99 14.29
CA SER A 14 -15.22 -3.43 13.03
C SER A 14 -16.73 -3.18 13.08
N ALA A 15 -17.48 -4.03 13.77
CA ALA A 15 -18.95 -3.92 13.89
C ALA A 15 -19.42 -2.76 14.79
N ALA A 16 -18.64 -2.35 15.79
CA ALA A 16 -19.00 -1.24 16.68
C ALA A 16 -19.03 0.15 15.99
N GLY A 17 -18.60 0.24 14.71
CA GLY A 17 -18.65 1.46 13.89
C GLY A 17 -19.82 1.54 12.92
N VAL A 18 -20.76 0.59 12.94
CA VAL A 18 -21.87 0.49 11.96
C VAL A 18 -23.09 1.28 12.41
N VAL A 19 -23.05 2.61 12.25
CA VAL A 19 -24.23 3.49 12.25
C VAL A 19 -24.00 4.60 11.23
N PRO A 20 -24.90 5.06 10.50
CA PRO A 20 -25.67 4.76 9.29
C PRO A 20 -24.85 4.91 7.99
N ILE A 21 -24.27 3.81 7.50
CA ILE A 21 -23.54 3.75 6.22
C ILE A 21 -24.36 2.97 5.17
N LEU A 22 -25.66 2.89 5.34
CA LEU A 22 -26.55 2.05 4.54
C LEU A 22 -26.36 2.14 3.01
N PRO A 23 -26.01 3.28 2.38
CA PRO A 23 -25.81 3.34 0.94
C PRO A 23 -24.49 2.69 0.46
N GLU A 24 -23.49 2.55 1.35
CA GLU A 24 -22.15 2.04 1.01
C GLU A 24 -21.98 0.56 1.38
N VAL A 25 -22.94 -0.02 2.12
CA VAL A 25 -22.87 -1.43 2.52
C VAL A 25 -23.57 -2.29 1.48
N LYS A 26 -22.85 -3.25 0.93
CA LYS A 26 -23.38 -4.29 0.05
C LYS A 26 -23.26 -5.65 0.71
N VAL A 27 -24.35 -6.42 0.70
CA VAL A 27 -24.34 -7.81 1.17
C VAL A 27 -24.25 -8.73 -0.03
N ALA A 28 -23.15 -9.45 -0.15
CA ALA A 28 -22.88 -10.34 -1.27
C ALA A 28 -22.34 -11.69 -0.79
N LYS A 29 -22.39 -12.68 -1.68
CA LYS A 29 -21.56 -13.90 -1.52
C LYS A 29 -20.09 -13.49 -1.72
N PRO A 30 -19.16 -13.97 -0.89
CA PRO A 30 -17.74 -13.67 -1.08
C PRO A 30 -17.22 -14.06 -2.47
N GLN A 31 -17.56 -15.25 -2.93
CA GLN A 31 -17.21 -15.72 -4.27
C GLN A 31 -18.25 -15.30 -5.30
N GLN A 32 -17.77 -14.82 -6.45
CA GLN A 32 -18.57 -14.39 -7.60
C GLN A 32 -18.03 -15.03 -8.87
N PRO A 33 -18.90 -15.38 -9.85
CA PRO A 33 -18.44 -15.76 -11.17
C PRO A 33 -17.63 -14.62 -11.82
N LEU A 34 -16.49 -14.95 -12.40
CA LEU A 34 -15.72 -13.99 -13.18
C LEU A 34 -16.37 -13.78 -14.54
N THR A 35 -16.41 -12.53 -14.95
CA THR A 35 -16.97 -12.08 -16.24
C THR A 35 -15.89 -11.36 -17.04
N SER A 36 -16.20 -11.01 -18.28
CA SER A 36 -15.34 -10.16 -19.12
C SER A 36 -15.77 -8.68 -19.11
N ARG A 37 -16.59 -8.26 -18.17
CA ARG A 37 -17.12 -6.89 -18.07
C ARG A 37 -16.05 -5.81 -18.01
N TRP A 38 -14.88 -6.14 -17.43
CA TRP A 38 -13.72 -5.25 -17.41
C TRP A 38 -13.28 -4.80 -18.81
N SER A 39 -13.52 -5.62 -19.86
CA SER A 39 -13.14 -5.30 -21.25
C SER A 39 -13.98 -4.19 -21.86
N GLU A 40 -15.15 -3.92 -21.30
CA GLU A 40 -16.11 -2.92 -21.78
C GLU A 40 -16.09 -1.63 -20.95
N LEU A 41 -15.44 -1.66 -19.78
CA LEU A 41 -15.36 -0.46 -18.93
C LEU A 41 -14.51 0.64 -19.61
N PRO A 42 -14.94 1.89 -19.59
CA PRO A 42 -14.10 2.99 -20.03
C PRO A 42 -12.86 3.07 -19.15
N VAL A 43 -11.73 3.43 -19.73
CA VAL A 43 -10.49 3.73 -19.01
C VAL A 43 -10.28 5.24 -19.12
N GLU A 44 -10.23 5.92 -17.98
CA GLU A 44 -9.98 7.36 -17.93
C GLU A 44 -8.55 7.66 -18.41
N PRO A 45 -8.34 8.74 -19.17
CA PRO A 45 -7.02 9.17 -19.57
C PRO A 45 -6.12 9.43 -18.35
N ARG A 46 -4.90 8.90 -18.37
CA ARG A 46 -3.96 9.05 -17.24
C ARG A 46 -3.32 10.43 -17.15
N GLY A 47 -3.36 11.23 -18.25
CA GLY A 47 -2.61 12.48 -18.33
C GLY A 47 -1.12 12.25 -18.05
N GLY A 48 -0.55 13.06 -17.17
CA GLY A 48 0.84 12.93 -16.72
C GLY A 48 1.08 11.90 -15.59
N THR A 49 0.07 11.13 -15.18
CA THR A 49 0.17 10.18 -14.07
C THR A 49 1.01 8.96 -14.44
N MET A 50 2.10 8.70 -13.71
CA MET A 50 2.88 7.47 -13.85
C MET A 50 2.08 6.29 -13.29
N ILE A 51 2.01 5.19 -14.05
CA ILE A 51 1.34 3.97 -13.63
C ILE A 51 2.38 2.92 -13.25
N GLY A 52 2.12 2.19 -12.17
CA GLY A 52 3.02 1.15 -11.70
C GLY A 52 2.38 0.15 -10.75
N ILE A 53 3.25 -0.60 -10.10
CA ILE A 53 2.89 -1.64 -9.14
C ILE A 53 3.70 -1.52 -7.85
N SER A 54 3.15 -1.99 -6.75
CA SER A 54 3.88 -2.29 -5.52
C SER A 54 4.22 -3.78 -5.53
N PHE A 55 5.50 -4.12 -5.63
CA PHE A 55 5.94 -5.51 -5.66
C PHE A 55 6.30 -6.02 -4.27
N ARG A 56 5.73 -7.17 -3.89
CA ARG A 56 5.87 -7.77 -2.55
C ARG A 56 6.43 -9.19 -2.66
N PRO A 57 7.76 -9.36 -2.60
CA PRO A 57 8.40 -10.68 -2.73
C PRO A 57 7.92 -11.68 -1.67
N LEU A 58 7.63 -11.23 -0.44
CA LEU A 58 7.12 -12.10 0.62
C LEU A 58 5.69 -12.57 0.34
N GLN A 59 4.85 -11.72 -0.28
CA GLN A 59 3.51 -12.11 -0.70
C GLN A 59 3.56 -13.09 -1.88
N ALA A 60 4.47 -12.89 -2.84
CA ALA A 60 4.70 -13.85 -3.91
C ALA A 60 5.03 -15.23 -3.33
N ALA A 61 5.99 -15.31 -2.39
CA ALA A 61 6.34 -16.56 -1.71
C ALA A 61 5.17 -17.17 -0.94
N ALA A 62 4.38 -16.36 -0.22
CA ALA A 62 3.20 -16.81 0.51
C ALA A 62 2.10 -17.39 -0.41
N LEU A 63 2.01 -16.92 -1.65
CA LEU A 63 1.14 -17.46 -2.68
C LEU A 63 1.74 -18.69 -3.42
N GLY A 64 2.94 -19.14 -3.03
CA GLY A 64 3.64 -20.25 -3.65
C GLY A 64 4.28 -19.92 -5.01
N LEU A 65 4.56 -18.65 -5.26
CA LEU A 65 5.32 -18.18 -6.41
C LEU A 65 6.79 -18.01 -6.04
N ASP A 66 7.69 -18.25 -6.98
CA ASP A 66 9.09 -17.82 -6.84
C ASP A 66 9.16 -16.29 -6.99
N PRO A 67 9.68 -15.54 -6.01
CA PRO A 67 9.67 -14.08 -6.05
C PRO A 67 10.50 -13.48 -7.20
N GLN A 68 11.60 -14.11 -7.59
CA GLN A 68 12.44 -13.61 -8.69
C GLN A 68 11.73 -13.80 -10.03
N ARG A 69 11.13 -14.98 -10.23
CA ARG A 69 10.32 -15.26 -11.42
C ARG A 69 9.08 -14.38 -11.46
N ALA A 70 8.40 -14.17 -10.34
CA ALA A 70 7.23 -13.29 -10.26
C ALA A 70 7.58 -11.85 -10.69
N LEU A 71 8.71 -11.32 -10.23
CA LEU A 71 9.19 -10.02 -10.68
C LEU A 71 9.51 -10.04 -12.19
N ALA A 72 10.24 -11.04 -12.68
CA ALA A 72 10.59 -11.16 -14.09
C ALA A 72 9.35 -11.27 -15.00
N ASP A 73 8.28 -11.93 -14.55
CA ASP A 73 7.03 -12.06 -15.28
C ASP A 73 6.22 -10.74 -15.32
N LEU A 74 6.41 -9.84 -14.36
CA LEU A 74 5.73 -8.53 -14.30
C LEU A 74 6.47 -7.44 -15.09
N LEU A 75 7.79 -7.47 -15.12
CA LEU A 75 8.61 -6.40 -15.74
C LEU A 75 8.34 -6.14 -17.23
N PRO A 76 7.92 -7.13 -18.06
CA PRO A 76 7.57 -6.88 -19.47
C PRO A 76 6.31 -6.01 -19.69
N TYR A 77 5.46 -5.84 -18.67
CA TYR A 77 4.30 -4.93 -18.82
C TYR A 77 4.76 -3.47 -18.89
N GLU A 78 4.04 -2.64 -19.67
CA GLU A 78 4.41 -1.26 -19.98
C GLU A 78 4.08 -0.23 -18.89
N PHE A 79 4.17 -0.62 -17.63
CA PHE A 79 4.13 0.33 -16.53
C PHE A 79 5.50 1.01 -16.36
N SER A 80 5.51 2.24 -15.82
CA SER A 80 6.74 3.04 -15.71
C SER A 80 7.38 3.01 -14.34
N LEU A 81 6.65 2.65 -13.28
CA LEU A 81 7.07 2.82 -11.89
C LEU A 81 6.87 1.54 -11.07
N ILE A 82 7.86 1.14 -10.29
CA ILE A 82 7.74 0.04 -9.34
C ILE A 82 8.12 0.50 -7.93
N ARG A 83 7.36 0.06 -6.93
CA ARG A 83 7.69 0.25 -5.52
C ARG A 83 8.29 -1.03 -4.96
N LEU A 84 9.50 -0.92 -4.41
CA LEU A 84 10.26 -1.99 -3.77
C LEU A 84 10.51 -1.66 -2.30
N ALA A 85 10.83 -2.65 -1.47
CA ALA A 85 11.09 -2.44 -0.05
C ALA A 85 12.37 -3.13 0.42
N GLY A 86 13.14 -2.42 1.23
CA GLY A 86 14.20 -2.95 2.04
C GLY A 86 13.65 -3.44 3.38
N TYR A 87 13.33 -4.72 3.49
CA TYR A 87 12.86 -5.31 4.74
C TYR A 87 14.02 -5.49 5.71
N TRP A 88 14.06 -4.71 6.78
CA TRP A 88 15.21 -4.64 7.67
C TRP A 88 15.64 -6.00 8.22
N ASN A 89 14.72 -6.82 8.70
CA ASN A 89 15.02 -8.16 9.20
C ASN A 89 15.51 -9.15 8.13
N GLN A 90 15.31 -8.84 6.84
CA GLN A 90 15.83 -9.64 5.74
C GLN A 90 17.22 -9.17 5.32
N LEU A 91 17.47 -7.86 5.43
CA LEU A 91 18.73 -7.24 5.02
C LEU A 91 19.78 -7.22 6.16
N GLU A 92 19.36 -7.32 7.42
CA GLU A 92 20.24 -7.39 8.59
C GLU A 92 19.90 -8.61 9.44
N GLN A 93 20.24 -9.80 8.94
CA GLN A 93 20.04 -11.06 9.67
C GLN A 93 21.01 -11.22 10.84
N GLU A 94 22.20 -10.64 10.72
CA GLU A 94 23.21 -10.57 11.78
C GLU A 94 23.44 -9.11 12.16
N ALA A 95 23.55 -8.83 13.46
CA ALA A 95 23.68 -7.47 13.98
C ALA A 95 24.86 -6.71 13.31
N GLY A 96 24.54 -5.55 12.74
CA GLY A 96 25.51 -4.66 12.08
C GLY A 96 25.96 -5.09 10.69
N ARG A 97 25.54 -6.27 10.20
CA ARG A 97 25.86 -6.76 8.86
C ARG A 97 24.69 -6.54 7.89
N LEU A 98 24.80 -5.53 7.07
CA LEU A 98 23.82 -5.27 6.02
C LEU A 98 24.15 -6.11 4.76
N ASP A 99 23.24 -6.97 4.34
CA ASP A 99 23.29 -7.73 3.10
C ASP A 99 22.13 -7.29 2.18
N THR A 100 22.47 -6.50 1.17
CA THR A 100 21.51 -5.94 0.20
C THR A 100 21.31 -6.82 -1.02
N SER A 101 21.99 -7.96 -1.15
CA SER A 101 22.05 -8.76 -2.37
C SER A 101 20.69 -9.19 -2.93
N SER A 102 19.72 -9.44 -2.07
CA SER A 102 18.34 -9.78 -2.51
C SER A 102 17.59 -8.58 -3.07
N LEU A 103 17.80 -7.39 -2.50
CA LEU A 103 17.19 -6.15 -2.95
C LEU A 103 17.94 -5.61 -4.19
N ASP A 104 19.28 -5.75 -4.25
CA ASP A 104 20.07 -5.38 -5.41
C ASP A 104 19.56 -6.08 -6.68
N ARG A 105 19.28 -7.39 -6.60
CA ARG A 105 18.70 -8.13 -7.73
C ARG A 105 17.36 -7.57 -8.20
N GLN A 106 16.51 -7.12 -7.28
CA GLN A 106 15.21 -6.53 -7.63
C GLN A 106 15.40 -5.14 -8.27
N VAL A 107 16.27 -4.32 -7.72
CA VAL A 107 16.61 -2.99 -8.24
C VAL A 107 17.24 -3.11 -9.63
N ASP A 108 18.20 -4.02 -9.81
CA ASP A 108 18.87 -4.25 -11.09
C ASP A 108 17.90 -4.76 -12.16
N ALA A 109 17.02 -5.71 -11.82
CA ALA A 109 16.01 -6.20 -12.74
C ALA A 109 15.01 -5.11 -13.17
N ALA A 110 14.56 -4.29 -12.23
CA ALA A 110 13.67 -3.17 -12.52
C ALA A 110 14.36 -2.12 -13.40
N ALA A 111 15.61 -1.76 -13.10
CA ALA A 111 16.41 -0.82 -13.87
C ALA A 111 16.68 -1.33 -15.30
N ALA A 112 17.05 -2.61 -15.43
CA ALA A 112 17.28 -3.24 -16.74
C ALA A 112 16.00 -3.27 -17.61
N ALA A 113 14.82 -3.32 -16.98
CA ALA A 113 13.53 -3.20 -17.65
C ALA A 113 13.09 -1.74 -17.88
N GLY A 114 13.93 -0.74 -17.60
CA GLY A 114 13.63 0.68 -17.77
C GLY A 114 12.61 1.24 -16.78
N LYS A 115 12.38 0.55 -15.64
CA LYS A 115 11.42 1.01 -14.63
C LYS A 115 12.08 2.00 -13.68
N GLN A 116 11.33 3.05 -13.33
CA GLN A 116 11.69 3.91 -12.21
C GLN A 116 11.26 3.27 -10.89
N ILE A 117 11.93 3.63 -9.79
CA ILE A 117 11.77 2.93 -8.52
C ILE A 117 11.41 3.92 -7.41
N ILE A 118 10.40 3.58 -6.60
CA ILE A 118 10.25 4.11 -5.25
C ILE A 118 10.79 3.05 -4.31
N LEU A 119 11.79 3.39 -3.51
CA LEU A 119 12.38 2.47 -2.56
C LEU A 119 11.93 2.79 -1.14
N CYS A 120 11.20 1.85 -0.52
CA CYS A 120 10.84 1.92 0.89
C CYS A 120 12.06 1.54 1.74
N VAL A 121 12.53 2.50 2.53
CA VAL A 121 13.71 2.39 3.41
C VAL A 121 13.34 2.51 4.88
N GLY A 122 12.06 2.70 5.22
CA GLY A 122 11.58 2.74 6.59
C GLY A 122 11.96 1.46 7.34
N ALA A 123 12.49 1.61 8.55
CA ALA A 123 13.11 0.51 9.26
C ALA A 123 12.08 -0.41 9.94
N VAL A 124 11.02 0.16 10.52
CA VAL A 124 10.10 -0.59 11.38
C VAL A 124 8.93 -1.16 10.60
N LYS A 125 8.27 -0.31 9.80
CA LYS A 125 7.10 -0.70 8.98
C LYS A 125 7.41 -0.53 7.51
N ALA A 126 7.46 -1.62 6.77
CA ALA A 126 7.47 -1.58 5.31
C ALA A 126 6.13 -2.10 4.78
N PHE A 127 5.81 -1.81 3.51
CA PHE A 127 4.60 -2.33 2.90
C PHE A 127 4.72 -3.84 2.64
N GLY A 128 3.61 -4.54 2.76
CA GLY A 128 3.54 -6.00 2.70
C GLY A 128 3.24 -6.60 4.07
N TYR A 129 2.96 -7.88 4.10
CA TYR A 129 2.67 -8.61 5.33
C TYR A 129 3.93 -9.33 5.80
N PRO A 130 4.28 -9.32 7.09
CA PRO A 130 3.50 -8.89 8.26
C PRO A 130 3.59 -7.40 8.65
N GLU A 131 4.05 -6.51 7.84
CA GLU A 131 4.24 -5.06 8.00
C GLU A 131 5.42 -4.65 8.87
N PHE A 132 5.79 -5.42 9.90
CA PHE A 132 6.86 -5.11 10.84
C PHE A 132 8.08 -5.97 10.56
N PHE A 133 9.20 -5.29 10.34
CA PHE A 133 10.42 -5.93 9.85
C PHE A 133 11.66 -5.62 10.70
N VAL A 134 11.46 -5.38 11.99
CA VAL A 134 12.58 -5.17 12.93
C VAL A 134 13.29 -6.50 13.21
N PRO A 135 14.62 -6.58 13.03
CA PRO A 135 15.38 -7.77 13.41
C PRO A 135 15.27 -8.07 14.91
N SER A 136 15.18 -9.35 15.29
CA SER A 136 14.98 -9.76 16.68
C SER A 136 16.11 -9.32 17.63
N HIS A 137 17.34 -9.19 17.12
CA HIS A 137 18.46 -8.72 17.92
C HIS A 137 18.39 -7.24 18.33
N HIS A 138 17.51 -6.45 17.66
CA HIS A 138 17.18 -5.09 18.09
C HIS A 138 16.00 -5.01 19.05
N LEU A 139 15.33 -6.14 19.32
CA LEU A 139 14.20 -6.27 20.22
C LEU A 139 14.55 -7.30 21.32
N PRO A 140 15.27 -6.92 22.37
CA PRO A 140 15.67 -7.84 23.44
C PRO A 140 14.48 -8.50 24.13
N GLU A 141 13.32 -7.81 24.13
CA GLU A 141 12.03 -8.33 24.58
C GLU A 141 10.98 -8.08 23.49
N PRO A 142 10.06 -9.03 23.26
CA PRO A 142 8.95 -8.82 22.33
C PRO A 142 8.10 -7.62 22.75
N LEU A 143 7.82 -6.72 21.82
CA LEU A 143 6.94 -5.59 22.07
C LEU A 143 5.48 -6.08 22.09
N PRO A 144 4.68 -5.67 23.06
CA PRO A 144 3.25 -6.00 23.09
C PRO A 144 2.50 -5.37 21.91
N GLU A 145 1.45 -6.06 21.47
CA GLU A 145 0.57 -5.57 20.41
C GLU A 145 0.07 -4.14 20.70
N GLY A 146 0.07 -3.28 19.67
CA GLY A 146 -0.36 -1.90 19.78
C GLY A 146 0.62 -0.99 20.54
N LYS A 147 1.83 -1.48 20.87
CA LYS A 147 2.83 -0.65 21.55
C LYS A 147 3.17 0.59 20.74
N LEU A 148 3.16 1.73 21.39
CA LEU A 148 3.67 2.98 20.83
C LEU A 148 5.20 3.04 20.98
N ILE A 149 5.88 3.13 19.86
CA ILE A 149 7.34 3.30 19.80
C ILE A 149 7.67 4.80 19.74
N THR A 150 8.42 5.25 20.73
CA THR A 150 8.83 6.66 20.84
C THR A 150 10.36 6.76 20.97
N PRO A 151 10.97 7.90 20.61
CA PRO A 151 12.40 8.12 20.78
C PRO A 151 12.87 7.90 22.21
N ASP A 152 12.10 8.35 23.19
CA ASP A 152 12.49 8.31 24.61
C ASP A 152 12.44 6.89 25.18
N SER A 153 11.36 6.15 24.88
CA SER A 153 11.17 4.80 25.41
C SER A 153 11.91 3.72 24.62
N HIS A 154 12.35 4.00 23.38
CA HIS A 154 12.98 3.02 22.48
C HIS A 154 14.23 3.61 21.82
N ARG A 155 15.08 4.29 22.60
CA ARG A 155 16.25 5.00 22.09
C ARG A 155 17.19 4.11 21.27
N ARG A 156 17.50 2.91 21.77
CA ARG A 156 18.37 1.95 21.08
C ARG A 156 17.78 1.52 19.72
N LEU A 157 16.47 1.30 19.68
CA LEU A 157 15.78 0.95 18.43
C LEU A 157 15.82 2.12 17.47
N LEU A 158 15.63 3.36 17.92
CA LEU A 158 15.73 4.56 17.08
C LEU A 158 17.13 4.71 16.48
N ASP A 159 18.17 4.57 17.31
CA ASP A 159 19.56 4.71 16.86
C ASP A 159 19.90 3.62 15.81
N ALA A 160 19.45 2.37 16.04
CA ALA A 160 19.62 1.29 15.08
C ALA A 160 18.82 1.52 13.78
N ALA A 161 17.55 1.94 13.89
CA ALA A 161 16.66 2.24 12.76
C ALA A 161 17.24 3.35 11.87
N THR A 162 17.65 4.47 12.48
CA THR A 162 18.24 5.59 11.73
C THR A 162 19.58 5.23 11.08
N THR A 163 20.38 4.37 11.73
CA THR A 163 21.61 3.82 11.14
C THR A 163 21.31 2.94 9.94
N PHE A 164 20.34 2.02 10.06
CA PHE A 164 19.90 1.18 8.94
C PHE A 164 19.42 2.01 7.76
N VAL A 165 18.50 2.96 8.01
CA VAL A 165 17.96 3.88 6.99
C VAL A 165 19.09 4.63 6.28
N GLY A 166 20.02 5.23 7.04
CA GLY A 166 21.13 5.97 6.46
C GLY A 166 22.00 5.10 5.55
N ARG A 167 22.41 3.90 6.03
CA ARG A 167 23.22 2.95 5.25
C ARG A 167 22.50 2.48 3.99
N LEU A 168 21.21 2.21 4.06
CA LEU A 168 20.45 1.75 2.90
C LEU A 168 20.33 2.85 1.86
N VAL A 169 20.02 4.08 2.26
CA VAL A 169 19.97 5.24 1.36
C VAL A 169 21.36 5.52 0.73
N GLU A 170 22.42 5.50 1.52
CA GLU A 170 23.80 5.67 1.01
C GLU A 170 24.17 4.62 -0.04
N HIS A 171 23.77 3.36 0.17
CA HIS A 171 24.02 2.27 -0.78
C HIS A 171 23.37 2.54 -2.13
N TYR A 172 22.12 3.02 -2.13
CA TYR A 172 21.36 3.22 -3.37
C TYR A 172 21.35 4.65 -3.93
N ARG A 173 21.87 5.66 -3.24
CA ARG A 173 21.81 7.07 -3.70
C ARG A 173 22.45 7.31 -5.06
N GLY A 174 23.40 6.47 -5.48
CA GLY A 174 24.02 6.52 -6.80
C GLY A 174 23.16 5.98 -7.95
N ARG A 175 21.99 5.39 -7.65
CA ARG A 175 21.12 4.76 -8.65
C ARG A 175 20.13 5.78 -9.22
N PRO A 176 20.26 6.16 -10.51
CA PRO A 176 19.40 7.18 -11.12
C PRO A 176 17.94 6.73 -11.27
N GLU A 177 17.68 5.42 -11.25
CA GLU A 177 16.34 4.86 -11.37
C GLU A 177 15.47 5.12 -10.13
N ILE A 178 16.10 5.40 -8.97
CA ILE A 178 15.36 5.69 -7.75
C ILE A 178 14.84 7.11 -7.78
N LEU A 179 13.52 7.26 -7.84
CA LEU A 179 12.85 8.55 -7.88
C LEU A 179 12.58 9.16 -6.52
N ALA A 180 12.30 8.33 -5.53
CA ALA A 180 11.90 8.77 -4.20
C ALA A 180 12.21 7.72 -3.13
N TRP A 181 12.43 8.18 -1.91
CA TRP A 181 12.58 7.36 -0.72
C TRP A 181 11.26 7.33 0.05
N GLN A 182 10.69 6.15 0.24
CA GLN A 182 9.57 6.01 1.17
C GLN A 182 10.10 5.73 2.57
N VAL A 183 9.67 6.54 3.55
CA VAL A 183 9.94 6.32 4.98
C VAL A 183 8.69 5.75 5.60
N GLU A 184 8.80 4.54 6.15
CA GLU A 184 7.71 3.83 6.80
C GLU A 184 6.45 3.62 5.95
N HIS A 185 5.62 2.69 6.37
CA HIS A 185 4.33 2.42 5.77
C HIS A 185 3.23 2.67 6.79
N GLU A 186 2.32 3.63 6.52
CA GLU A 186 1.25 4.00 7.44
C GLU A 186 1.72 4.07 8.90
N PRO A 187 2.69 4.94 9.22
CA PRO A 187 3.36 4.92 10.53
C PRO A 187 2.39 5.05 11.71
N VAL A 188 1.30 5.79 11.51
CA VAL A 188 0.16 5.84 12.43
C VAL A 188 -0.93 4.93 11.90
N ASP A 189 -0.89 3.65 12.24
CA ASP A 189 -1.85 2.67 11.74
C ASP A 189 -3.29 2.98 12.21
N PRO A 190 -4.19 3.33 11.31
CA PRO A 190 -5.54 3.74 11.67
C PRO A 190 -6.47 2.59 12.06
N LEU A 191 -6.23 1.38 11.55
CA LEU A 191 -7.13 0.25 11.71
C LEU A 191 -6.61 -0.85 12.63
N GLY A 192 -5.30 -0.87 12.91
CA GLY A 192 -4.60 -1.83 13.77
C GLY A 192 -4.83 -3.26 13.32
N MET A 193 -3.99 -3.74 12.48
CA MET A 193 -3.89 -5.16 12.19
C MET A 193 -3.35 -5.90 13.43
N GLU A 194 -3.56 -7.19 13.51
CA GLU A 194 -2.98 -8.02 14.57
C GLU A 194 -1.45 -7.86 14.59
N HIS A 195 -0.88 -7.76 15.78
CA HIS A 195 0.56 -7.55 16.02
C HIS A 195 1.13 -6.22 15.52
N SER A 196 0.30 -5.20 15.33
CA SER A 196 0.77 -3.92 14.85
C SER A 196 1.30 -3.03 15.98
N TRP A 197 2.57 -2.66 15.87
CA TRP A 197 3.12 -1.56 16.67
C TRP A 197 2.77 -0.22 16.04
N ARG A 198 2.92 0.84 16.79
CA ARG A 198 2.63 2.20 16.33
C ARG A 198 3.87 3.07 16.49
N LEU A 199 4.17 3.86 15.49
CA LEU A 199 5.29 4.80 15.55
C LEU A 199 4.80 6.20 15.95
N SER A 200 5.51 6.84 16.86
CA SER A 200 5.25 8.25 17.15
C SER A 200 5.73 9.15 16.01
N ALA A 201 5.08 10.29 15.84
CA ALA A 201 5.51 11.30 14.87
C ALA A 201 6.97 11.74 15.08
N ALA A 202 7.46 11.73 16.32
CA ALA A 202 8.84 12.06 16.63
C ALA A 202 9.82 11.01 16.11
N PHE A 203 9.48 9.71 16.23
CA PHE A 203 10.29 8.62 15.69
C PHE A 203 10.44 8.76 14.16
N VAL A 204 9.33 8.92 13.46
CA VAL A 204 9.31 9.09 11.99
C VAL A 204 10.09 10.33 11.55
N ARG A 205 10.06 11.43 12.31
CA ARG A 205 10.88 12.61 12.00
C ARG A 205 12.38 12.32 12.01
N HIS A 206 12.85 11.48 12.92
CA HIS A 206 14.27 11.09 12.97
C HIS A 206 14.65 10.25 11.76
N GLU A 207 13.79 9.33 11.33
CA GLU A 207 14.05 8.54 10.10
C GLU A 207 14.04 9.43 8.85
N VAL A 208 13.07 10.34 8.71
CA VAL A 208 13.05 11.32 7.62
C VAL A 208 14.32 12.18 7.62
N ALA A 209 14.79 12.59 8.80
CA ALA A 209 16.04 13.35 8.92
C ALA A 209 17.25 12.52 8.49
N ALA A 210 17.29 11.22 8.83
CA ALA A 210 18.36 10.32 8.40
C ALA A 210 18.39 10.15 6.86
N VAL A 211 17.20 9.98 6.24
CA VAL A 211 17.10 9.92 4.77
C VAL A 211 17.64 11.21 4.13
N ARG A 212 17.19 12.38 4.60
CA ARG A 212 17.61 13.67 4.05
C ARG A 212 19.07 13.98 4.28
N ALA A 213 19.66 13.47 5.36
CA ALA A 213 21.08 13.59 5.61
C ALA A 213 21.92 12.74 4.64
N ALA A 214 21.44 11.53 4.30
CA ALA A 214 22.12 10.62 3.38
C ALA A 214 21.89 10.98 1.91
N ASP A 215 20.69 11.46 1.54
CA ASP A 215 20.36 11.96 0.21
C ASP A 215 19.39 13.16 0.26
N PRO A 216 19.92 14.39 0.22
CA PRO A 216 19.08 15.59 0.21
C PRO A 216 18.43 15.89 -1.14
N SER A 217 18.77 15.15 -2.20
CA SER A 217 18.37 15.47 -3.58
C SER A 217 17.02 14.87 -3.97
N ARG A 218 16.68 13.70 -3.42
CA ARG A 218 15.45 12.99 -3.77
C ARG A 218 14.32 13.27 -2.79
N PRO A 219 13.07 13.31 -3.31
CA PRO A 219 11.90 13.53 -2.47
C PRO A 219 11.67 12.36 -1.50
N VAL A 220 11.17 12.72 -0.32
CA VAL A 220 10.70 11.76 0.70
C VAL A 220 9.20 11.55 0.55
N LEU A 221 8.79 10.30 0.51
CA LEU A 221 7.41 9.83 0.49
C LEU A 221 7.04 9.28 1.87
N LEU A 222 5.89 9.69 2.37
CA LEU A 222 5.18 9.04 3.49
C LEU A 222 3.79 8.65 3.05
N THR A 223 3.32 7.50 3.53
CA THR A 223 2.01 6.98 3.18
C THR A 223 1.00 7.12 4.31
N GLY A 224 -0.27 7.17 3.97
CA GLY A 224 -1.37 7.16 4.91
C GLY A 224 -2.65 6.62 4.28
N PHE A 225 -3.50 6.07 5.13
CA PHE A 225 -4.78 5.54 4.73
C PHE A 225 -5.82 6.67 4.60
N LEU A 226 -6.52 6.69 3.46
CA LEU A 226 -7.66 7.56 3.27
C LEU A 226 -8.93 6.87 3.80
N PRO A 227 -9.52 7.33 4.92
CA PRO A 227 -10.72 6.70 5.46
C PRO A 227 -11.86 6.74 4.45
N THR A 228 -12.52 5.60 4.24
CA THR A 228 -13.59 5.45 3.25
C THR A 228 -14.95 5.95 3.74
N SER A 229 -15.11 6.17 5.05
CA SER A 229 -16.37 6.59 5.65
C SER A 229 -16.18 7.37 6.95
N ILE A 230 -17.22 8.06 7.41
CA ILE A 230 -17.20 8.79 8.70
C ILE A 230 -16.91 7.86 9.88
N PRO A 231 -17.54 6.70 10.05
CA PRO A 231 -17.22 5.78 11.14
C PRO A 231 -15.77 5.29 11.13
N VAL A 232 -15.21 4.97 9.98
CA VAL A 232 -13.79 4.61 9.85
C VAL A 232 -12.91 5.75 10.31
N ARG A 233 -13.26 7.00 9.97
CA ARG A 233 -12.52 8.18 10.44
C ARG A 233 -12.63 8.39 11.95
N LEU A 234 -13.80 8.19 12.54
CA LEU A 234 -13.98 8.30 14.00
C LEU A 234 -13.17 7.23 14.73
N GLN A 235 -13.20 5.99 14.22
CA GLN A 235 -12.40 4.89 14.74
C GLN A 235 -10.91 5.20 14.65
N GLN A 236 -10.44 5.68 13.50
CA GLN A 236 -9.07 6.12 13.30
C GLN A 236 -8.68 7.19 14.33
N GLY A 237 -9.47 8.27 14.44
CA GLY A 237 -9.19 9.37 15.38
C GLY A 237 -9.13 8.91 16.84
N TRP A 238 -9.97 7.94 17.22
CA TRP A 238 -9.95 7.40 18.57
C TRP A 238 -8.72 6.52 18.83
N ARG A 239 -8.32 5.71 17.85
CA ARG A 239 -7.16 4.80 18.00
C ARG A 239 -5.81 5.50 17.90
N THR A 240 -5.76 6.59 17.16
CA THR A 240 -4.51 7.33 16.89
C THR A 240 -4.41 8.67 17.62
N ARG A 241 -5.25 8.90 18.62
CA ARG A 241 -5.33 10.18 19.36
C ARG A 241 -4.00 10.65 19.95
N ASP A 242 -3.12 9.73 20.28
CA ASP A 242 -1.79 9.97 20.83
C ASP A 242 -0.69 10.13 19.77
N GLN A 243 -0.97 9.83 18.51
CA GLN A 243 -0.02 9.88 17.39
C GLN A 243 -0.49 10.84 16.29
N GLY A 244 -1.81 11.02 16.15
CA GLY A 244 -2.43 11.80 15.09
C GLY A 244 -2.84 10.92 13.90
N ASP A 245 -2.85 11.52 12.73
CA ASP A 245 -3.33 10.99 11.45
C ASP A 245 -2.14 10.82 10.51
N SER A 246 -1.96 9.63 9.91
CA SER A 246 -0.84 9.35 9.00
C SER A 246 -0.78 10.30 7.81
N LEU A 247 -1.93 10.65 7.20
CA LEU A 247 -1.97 11.63 6.10
C LEU A 247 -1.59 13.04 6.58
N LYS A 248 -1.98 13.41 7.79
CA LYS A 248 -1.57 14.69 8.38
C LYS A 248 -0.06 14.70 8.64
N LEU A 249 0.50 13.62 9.15
CA LEU A 249 1.93 13.47 9.36
C LEU A 249 2.69 13.52 8.02
N ALA A 250 2.22 12.79 7.01
CA ALA A 250 2.78 12.84 5.67
C ALA A 250 2.76 14.27 5.10
N GLY A 251 1.62 14.98 5.23
CA GLY A 251 1.51 16.36 4.83
C GLY A 251 2.47 17.33 5.56
N GLN A 252 2.99 16.97 6.72
CA GLN A 252 3.95 17.78 7.48
C GLN A 252 5.41 17.49 7.13
N LEU A 253 5.75 16.22 6.89
CA LEU A 253 7.13 15.75 6.81
C LEU A 253 7.60 15.38 5.41
N ALA A 254 6.67 14.96 4.53
CA ALA A 254 7.01 14.43 3.22
C ALA A 254 6.96 15.47 2.11
N ASP A 255 7.67 15.21 1.04
CA ASP A 255 7.61 15.96 -0.23
C ASP A 255 6.53 15.37 -1.15
N VAL A 256 6.28 14.06 -0.99
CA VAL A 256 5.23 13.30 -1.67
C VAL A 256 4.32 12.64 -0.64
N VAL A 257 3.02 12.84 -0.75
CA VAL A 257 2.02 12.20 0.10
C VAL A 257 1.42 11.03 -0.64
N GLY A 258 1.63 9.83 -0.10
CA GLY A 258 1.06 8.59 -0.62
C GLY A 258 -0.28 8.27 0.04
N ILE A 259 -1.25 7.88 -0.77
CA ILE A 259 -2.57 7.42 -0.31
C ILE A 259 -2.70 5.94 -0.57
N ASN A 260 -3.12 5.19 0.45
CA ASN A 260 -3.59 3.83 0.30
C ASN A 260 -5.10 3.85 0.11
N PHE A 261 -5.54 3.35 -1.05
CA PHE A 261 -6.90 3.46 -1.54
C PHE A 261 -7.57 2.10 -1.68
N TYR A 262 -8.38 1.76 -0.69
CA TYR A 262 -9.12 0.50 -0.60
C TYR A 262 -10.63 0.77 -0.54
N PRO A 263 -11.31 0.85 -1.68
CA PRO A 263 -12.74 1.17 -1.70
C PRO A 263 -13.65 0.01 -1.26
N ARG A 264 -13.12 -1.23 -1.19
CA ARG A 264 -13.94 -2.40 -0.83
C ARG A 264 -13.25 -3.24 0.24
N HIS A 265 -13.94 -3.45 1.38
CA HIS A 265 -13.51 -4.40 2.40
C HIS A 265 -14.69 -5.11 3.06
N GLY A 266 -14.46 -6.34 3.50
CA GLY A 266 -15.42 -7.10 4.30
C GLY A 266 -15.57 -6.49 5.69
N LEU A 267 -16.81 -6.32 6.14
CA LEU A 267 -17.14 -5.83 7.47
C LEU A 267 -17.46 -6.97 8.42
N VAL A 268 -18.40 -7.84 8.01
CA VAL A 268 -18.85 -8.97 8.82
C VAL A 268 -19.42 -10.06 7.92
N SER A 269 -19.09 -11.31 8.23
CA SER A 269 -19.65 -12.47 7.54
C SER A 269 -20.80 -13.05 8.34
N LEU A 270 -21.94 -13.27 7.67
CA LEU A 270 -23.18 -13.82 8.20
C LEU A 270 -23.58 -15.03 7.36
N GLY A 271 -23.25 -16.22 7.83
CA GLY A 271 -23.48 -17.46 7.07
C GLY A 271 -22.71 -17.46 5.74
N SER A 272 -23.42 -17.67 4.63
CA SER A 272 -22.86 -17.68 3.27
C SER A 272 -22.70 -16.29 2.63
N ARG A 273 -22.97 -15.22 3.34
CA ARG A 273 -22.89 -13.85 2.83
C ARG A 273 -22.01 -13.00 3.71
N THR A 274 -21.36 -12.01 3.10
CA THR A 274 -20.54 -11.01 3.77
C THR A 274 -21.07 -9.62 3.46
N ALA A 275 -21.16 -8.80 4.49
CA ALA A 275 -21.40 -7.37 4.34
C ALA A 275 -20.07 -6.70 4.02
N TYR A 276 -20.03 -6.00 2.91
CA TYR A 276 -18.86 -5.25 2.43
C TYR A 276 -19.15 -3.76 2.51
N LEU A 277 -18.16 -3.01 2.93
CA LEU A 277 -18.08 -1.60 2.58
C LEU A 277 -17.63 -1.52 1.12
N ALA A 278 -18.45 -0.98 0.25
CA ALA A 278 -18.20 -0.94 -1.19
C ALA A 278 -18.57 0.44 -1.73
N GLY A 279 -17.70 1.40 -1.52
CA GLY A 279 -17.87 2.77 -1.97
C GLY A 279 -16.60 3.28 -2.64
N SER A 280 -16.51 3.16 -3.98
CA SER A 280 -15.37 3.69 -4.72
C SER A 280 -15.29 5.22 -4.74
N ALA A 281 -16.40 5.91 -4.49
CA ALA A 281 -16.46 7.37 -4.45
C ALA A 281 -17.61 7.86 -3.59
N SER A 282 -17.60 7.58 -2.29
CA SER A 282 -18.61 8.14 -1.41
C SER A 282 -18.56 9.68 -1.40
N PRO A 283 -19.68 10.39 -1.21
CA PRO A 283 -19.67 11.85 -1.10
C PRO A 283 -18.69 12.37 -0.05
N TRP A 284 -18.50 11.57 1.00
CA TRP A 284 -17.57 11.89 2.06
C TRP A 284 -16.11 11.72 1.61
N GLN A 285 -15.75 10.64 0.90
CA GLN A 285 -14.41 10.45 0.31
C GLN A 285 -14.08 11.59 -0.65
N ARG A 286 -14.99 11.93 -1.56
CA ARG A 286 -14.80 13.05 -2.49
C ARG A 286 -14.55 14.37 -1.77
N ARG A 287 -15.26 14.62 -0.66
CA ARG A 287 -15.03 15.84 0.15
C ARG A 287 -13.69 15.80 0.89
N ALA A 288 -13.33 14.65 1.47
CA ALA A 288 -12.05 14.47 2.17
C ALA A 288 -10.87 14.62 1.21
N SER A 289 -10.96 14.03 0.04
CA SER A 289 -9.98 14.10 -1.04
C SER A 289 -9.80 15.52 -1.54
N ARG A 290 -10.88 16.25 -1.89
CA ARG A 290 -10.81 17.67 -2.29
C ARG A 290 -10.14 18.55 -1.23
N LYS A 291 -10.50 18.36 0.04
CA LYS A 291 -9.89 19.11 1.14
C LYS A 291 -8.39 18.83 1.29
N MET A 292 -7.99 17.57 1.08
CA MET A 292 -6.58 17.16 1.10
C MET A 292 -5.84 17.75 -0.10
N SER A 293 -6.37 17.57 -1.31
CA SER A 293 -5.76 18.11 -2.55
C SER A 293 -5.57 19.61 -2.48
N SER A 294 -6.56 20.36 -1.97
CA SER A 294 -6.43 21.82 -1.78
C SER A 294 -5.33 22.17 -0.78
N ARG A 295 -5.14 21.40 0.28
CA ARG A 295 -4.06 21.62 1.24
C ARG A 295 -2.68 21.34 0.65
N LEU A 296 -2.56 20.27 -0.16
CA LEU A 296 -1.33 19.91 -0.83
C LEU A 296 -0.95 20.91 -1.91
N ALA A 297 -1.93 21.39 -2.68
CA ALA A 297 -1.74 22.45 -3.67
C ALA A 297 -1.09 23.70 -3.05
N ASN A 298 -1.56 24.09 -1.85
CA ASN A 298 -1.03 25.25 -1.13
C ASN A 298 0.35 25.02 -0.49
N SER A 299 0.84 23.77 -0.47
CA SER A 299 2.11 23.40 0.17
C SER A 299 3.19 22.94 -0.81
N GLY A 300 2.92 22.91 -2.11
CA GLY A 300 3.86 22.45 -3.13
C GLY A 300 4.19 20.95 -3.08
N ARG A 301 3.38 20.15 -2.37
CA ARG A 301 3.59 18.70 -2.26
C ARG A 301 2.89 17.94 -3.37
N ARG A 302 3.53 16.86 -3.84
CA ARG A 302 2.94 15.95 -4.81
C ARG A 302 2.01 14.94 -4.13
N LEU A 303 1.00 14.49 -4.85
CA LEU A 303 0.07 13.45 -4.40
C LEU A 303 0.24 12.20 -5.26
N MET A 304 0.27 11.03 -4.64
CA MET A 304 0.21 9.75 -5.36
C MET A 304 -0.69 8.74 -4.65
N VAL A 305 -1.16 7.75 -5.39
CA VAL A 305 -1.78 6.54 -4.82
C VAL A 305 -0.71 5.46 -4.76
N THR A 306 -0.33 5.07 -3.56
CA THR A 306 0.70 4.04 -3.32
C THR A 306 0.15 2.63 -3.32
N GLU A 307 -1.15 2.50 -3.10
CA GLU A 307 -1.87 1.23 -3.08
C GLU A 307 -3.29 1.43 -3.61
N ALA A 308 -3.46 1.26 -4.93
CA ALA A 308 -4.79 1.10 -5.52
C ALA A 308 -5.19 -0.37 -5.40
N GLN A 309 -6.24 -0.67 -4.64
CA GLN A 309 -6.72 -2.03 -4.44
C GLN A 309 -6.95 -2.74 -5.77
N ALA A 310 -6.21 -3.83 -5.98
CA ALA A 310 -6.29 -4.65 -7.18
C ALA A 310 -6.16 -6.14 -6.89
N GLU A 311 -6.25 -6.51 -5.62
CA GLU A 311 -6.42 -7.88 -5.14
C GLU A 311 -7.55 -7.93 -4.11
N PRO A 312 -8.20 -9.09 -3.95
CA PRO A 312 -9.15 -9.27 -2.87
C PRO A 312 -8.48 -9.15 -1.51
N TRP A 313 -9.13 -8.44 -0.64
CA TRP A 313 -8.64 -8.30 0.72
C TRP A 313 -8.69 -9.65 1.48
N GLU A 314 -9.57 -10.55 1.06
CA GLU A 314 -9.70 -11.91 1.62
C GLU A 314 -8.47 -12.81 1.31
N THR A 315 -7.62 -12.43 0.37
CA THR A 315 -6.43 -13.22 0.00
C THR A 315 -5.40 -13.37 1.12
N VAL A 316 -5.37 -12.43 2.05
CA VAL A 316 -4.47 -12.49 3.23
C VAL A 316 -4.86 -13.64 4.16
N THR A 317 -6.16 -14.02 4.20
CA THR A 317 -6.71 -15.00 5.14
C THR A 317 -7.36 -16.20 4.48
N THR A 318 -7.58 -16.16 3.17
CA THR A 318 -8.28 -17.18 2.40
C THR A 318 -7.50 -17.48 1.12
N PRO A 319 -7.31 -18.75 0.75
CA PRO A 319 -6.68 -19.09 -0.52
C PRO A 319 -7.41 -18.43 -1.70
N PRO A 320 -6.71 -18.13 -2.80
CA PRO A 320 -7.35 -17.66 -4.03
C PRO A 320 -8.47 -18.61 -4.46
N SER A 321 -9.55 -18.05 -4.98
CA SER A 321 -10.70 -18.83 -5.45
C SER A 321 -10.33 -19.66 -6.69
N GLU A 322 -11.13 -20.70 -6.94
CA GLU A 322 -11.04 -21.56 -8.14
C GLU A 322 -11.05 -20.73 -9.44
N PRO A 323 -10.46 -21.24 -10.53
CA PRO A 323 -10.62 -20.65 -11.86
C PRO A 323 -12.08 -20.40 -12.21
N GLY A 324 -12.38 -19.25 -12.84
CA GLY A 324 -13.76 -18.85 -13.17
C GLY A 324 -14.55 -18.21 -12.03
N THR A 325 -14.01 -18.14 -10.82
CA THR A 325 -14.57 -17.39 -9.70
C THR A 325 -13.58 -16.37 -9.16
N GLY A 326 -14.07 -15.28 -8.59
CA GLY A 326 -13.30 -14.24 -7.92
C GLY A 326 -13.95 -13.83 -6.61
N MET A 327 -13.21 -13.10 -5.78
CA MET A 327 -13.73 -12.58 -4.52
C MET A 327 -14.36 -11.20 -4.73
N PHE A 328 -15.53 -10.97 -4.12
CA PHE A 328 -16.32 -9.75 -4.30
C PHE A 328 -15.55 -8.46 -3.95
N SER A 329 -14.62 -8.51 -3.02
CA SER A 329 -13.84 -7.34 -2.63
C SER A 329 -12.93 -6.83 -3.74
N CYS A 330 -12.49 -7.70 -4.67
CA CYS A 330 -11.80 -7.28 -5.89
C CYS A 330 -11.98 -8.32 -7.01
N LEU A 331 -12.78 -7.97 -8.00
CA LEU A 331 -12.92 -8.67 -9.28
C LEU A 331 -12.06 -7.98 -10.36
N PRO A 332 -11.81 -8.58 -11.53
CA PRO A 332 -11.03 -7.95 -12.60
C PRO A 332 -11.54 -6.55 -13.01
N GLU A 333 -12.86 -6.36 -13.08
CA GLU A 333 -13.47 -5.05 -13.35
C GLU A 333 -13.08 -3.99 -12.32
N HIS A 334 -12.85 -4.38 -11.07
CA HIS A 334 -12.46 -3.46 -10.02
C HIS A 334 -11.03 -2.90 -10.20
N VAL A 335 -10.17 -3.56 -10.96
CA VAL A 335 -8.85 -3.00 -11.34
C VAL A 335 -9.07 -1.71 -12.15
N VAL A 336 -9.95 -1.74 -13.15
CA VAL A 336 -10.29 -0.57 -13.98
C VAL A 336 -11.07 0.48 -13.17
N GLU A 337 -12.10 0.06 -12.43
CA GLU A 337 -12.91 0.98 -11.61
C GLU A 337 -12.08 1.72 -10.56
N ASN A 338 -11.17 1.01 -9.87
CA ASN A 338 -10.33 1.60 -8.83
C ASN A 338 -9.28 2.54 -9.43
N TYR A 339 -8.75 2.24 -10.62
CA TYR A 339 -7.91 3.15 -11.38
C TYR A 339 -8.65 4.46 -11.68
N ASN A 340 -9.82 4.38 -12.30
CA ASN A 340 -10.64 5.55 -12.63
C ASN A 340 -10.98 6.36 -11.37
N ALA A 341 -11.40 5.69 -10.29
CA ALA A 341 -11.74 6.33 -9.04
C ALA A 341 -10.52 7.00 -8.37
N ALA A 342 -9.33 6.40 -8.46
CA ALA A 342 -8.10 6.95 -7.91
C ALA A 342 -7.68 8.23 -8.65
N LEU A 343 -7.78 8.28 -9.98
CA LEU A 343 -7.54 9.50 -10.75
C LEU A 343 -8.48 10.64 -10.31
N GLN A 344 -9.75 10.33 -10.06
CA GLN A 344 -10.73 11.30 -9.59
C GLN A 344 -10.42 11.86 -8.20
N LEU A 345 -9.71 11.11 -7.32
CA LEU A 345 -9.29 11.63 -6.01
C LEU A 345 -8.41 12.88 -6.13
N ALA A 346 -7.59 12.95 -7.15
CA ALA A 346 -6.65 14.04 -7.38
C ALA A 346 -7.14 15.07 -8.42
N SER A 347 -8.36 14.94 -8.94
CA SER A 347 -8.90 15.86 -9.97
C SER A 347 -8.94 17.33 -9.56
N SER A 348 -8.87 17.61 -8.26
CA SER A 348 -8.80 18.97 -7.70
C SER A 348 -7.36 19.44 -7.41
N ALA A 349 -6.36 18.58 -7.59
CA ALA A 349 -4.96 18.95 -7.42
C ALA A 349 -4.46 19.65 -8.70
N PRO A 350 -3.69 20.77 -8.59
CA PRO A 350 -3.20 21.49 -9.76
C PRO A 350 -2.40 20.63 -10.71
N ASP A 351 -1.57 19.74 -10.18
CA ASP A 351 -0.69 18.85 -10.94
C ASP A 351 -1.28 17.44 -11.11
N GLY A 352 -2.54 17.24 -10.72
CA GLY A 352 -3.18 15.91 -10.74
C GLY A 352 -2.51 14.92 -9.80
N LEU A 353 -2.52 13.64 -10.21
CA LEU A 353 -1.87 12.55 -9.50
C LEU A 353 -0.48 12.32 -10.09
N TRP A 354 0.57 12.40 -9.26
CA TRP A 354 1.94 12.15 -9.73
C TRP A 354 2.14 10.71 -10.18
N ALA A 355 1.63 9.74 -9.38
CA ALA A 355 1.71 8.33 -9.72
C ALA A 355 0.56 7.54 -9.09
N LEU A 356 0.25 6.39 -9.68
CA LEU A 356 -0.67 5.40 -9.16
C LEU A 356 0.00 4.03 -9.23
N LEU A 357 0.10 3.37 -8.07
CA LEU A 357 0.63 2.02 -7.95
C LEU A 357 -0.51 1.06 -7.60
N PHE A 358 -0.64 0.00 -8.36
CA PHE A 358 -1.56 -1.08 -8.05
C PHE A 358 -1.01 -2.00 -6.95
N TRP A 359 -1.92 -2.47 -6.11
CA TRP A 359 -1.67 -3.43 -5.05
C TRP A 359 -2.37 -4.75 -5.38
N GLY A 360 -1.57 -5.80 -5.75
CA GLY A 360 -2.12 -7.10 -6.08
C GLY A 360 -1.45 -7.82 -7.24
N ALA A 361 -0.31 -7.36 -7.72
CA ALA A 361 0.36 -7.94 -8.89
C ALA A 361 0.71 -9.43 -8.69
N GLU A 362 1.11 -9.83 -7.49
CA GLU A 362 1.42 -11.22 -7.14
C GLU A 362 0.16 -12.11 -7.19
N TYR A 363 -0.98 -11.56 -6.75
CA TYR A 363 -2.27 -12.23 -6.86
C TYR A 363 -2.66 -12.46 -8.32
N TRP A 364 -2.41 -11.49 -9.22
CA TRP A 364 -2.72 -11.65 -10.64
C TRP A 364 -1.92 -12.77 -11.28
N LEU A 365 -0.63 -12.89 -10.94
CA LEU A 365 0.22 -14.00 -11.41
C LEU A 365 -0.29 -15.33 -10.87
N LYS A 366 -0.67 -15.39 -9.60
CA LYS A 366 -1.26 -16.60 -9.02
C LYS A 366 -2.54 -17.01 -9.72
N ARG A 367 -3.39 -16.05 -10.09
CA ARG A 367 -4.61 -16.32 -10.88
C ARG A 367 -4.28 -16.84 -12.28
N ARG A 368 -3.30 -16.22 -12.95
CA ARG A 368 -2.80 -16.70 -14.25
C ARG A 368 -2.33 -18.17 -14.17
N ASP A 369 -1.55 -18.51 -13.14
CA ASP A 369 -1.05 -19.88 -12.94
C ASP A 369 -2.19 -20.88 -12.63
N GLN A 370 -3.33 -20.40 -12.18
CA GLN A 370 -4.59 -21.14 -12.03
C GLN A 370 -5.45 -21.18 -13.31
N GLY A 371 -4.95 -20.65 -14.43
CA GLY A 371 -5.66 -20.61 -15.70
C GLY A 371 -6.61 -19.42 -15.89
N ASP A 372 -6.44 -18.33 -15.12
CA ASP A 372 -7.27 -17.13 -15.22
C ASP A 372 -6.41 -15.86 -15.30
N ASP A 373 -6.28 -15.29 -16.48
CA ASP A 373 -5.47 -14.10 -16.78
C ASP A 373 -6.26 -12.78 -16.75
N ARG A 374 -7.55 -12.78 -16.39
CA ARG A 374 -8.43 -11.60 -16.48
C ARG A 374 -7.94 -10.42 -15.68
N TYR A 375 -7.25 -10.64 -14.54
CA TYR A 375 -6.67 -9.53 -13.76
C TYR A 375 -5.51 -8.86 -14.51
N LEU A 376 -4.62 -9.65 -15.10
CA LEU A 376 -3.52 -9.14 -15.93
C LEU A 376 -4.06 -8.46 -17.20
N ALA A 377 -5.10 -9.03 -17.82
CA ALA A 377 -5.76 -8.44 -18.96
C ALA A 377 -6.44 -7.09 -18.61
N ALA A 378 -7.09 -6.99 -17.44
CA ALA A 378 -7.65 -5.73 -16.95
C ALA A 378 -6.55 -4.69 -16.69
N PHE A 379 -5.41 -5.10 -16.12
CA PHE A 379 -4.26 -4.22 -15.95
C PHE A 379 -3.67 -3.76 -17.29
N SER A 380 -3.47 -4.67 -18.25
CA SER A 380 -3.02 -4.33 -19.61
C SER A 380 -3.95 -3.32 -20.29
N ARG A 381 -5.27 -3.46 -20.07
CA ARG A 381 -6.25 -2.50 -20.59
C ARG A 381 -6.06 -1.10 -19.99
N VAL A 382 -5.79 -1.01 -18.69
CA VAL A 382 -5.48 0.27 -18.04
C VAL A 382 -4.22 0.89 -18.65
N LEU A 383 -3.19 0.09 -18.89
CA LEU A 383 -1.95 0.57 -19.50
C LEU A 383 -2.17 1.10 -20.91
N ALA A 384 -2.92 0.37 -21.75
CA ALA A 384 -3.22 0.75 -23.13
C ALA A 384 -4.18 1.94 -23.25
N GLY A 385 -5.18 2.04 -22.37
CA GLY A 385 -6.20 3.09 -22.42
C GLY A 385 -5.71 4.47 -21.98
N GLY A 386 -4.62 4.53 -21.21
CA GLY A 386 -4.08 5.78 -20.70
C GLY A 386 -3.33 6.64 -21.73
N ASP A 387 -2.94 6.08 -22.88
CA ASP A 387 -2.08 6.76 -23.88
C ASP A 387 -2.85 7.52 -24.99
N GLN A 388 -4.18 7.51 -25.00
CA GLN A 388 -4.95 8.06 -26.12
C GLN A 388 -5.00 9.60 -26.18
N ASP A 389 -4.32 10.33 -25.32
CA ASP A 389 -4.41 11.81 -25.23
C ASP A 389 -3.24 12.58 -25.88
N HIS A 390 -2.43 11.96 -26.75
CA HIS A 390 -1.36 12.65 -27.48
C HIS A 390 -1.74 13.06 -28.92
N GLY A 391 -3.04 13.15 -29.20
CA GLY A 391 -3.54 13.44 -30.58
C GLY A 391 -4.70 14.45 -30.66
N ARG A 392 -4.68 15.56 -29.89
CA ARG A 392 -5.54 16.72 -30.19
C ARG A 392 -4.85 18.02 -29.85
#